data_bd6947a5e20b268c744c04c655d90269
#
_entry.id   bd6947a5e20b268c744c04c655d90269
#
_cell.length_a   1.000
_cell.length_b   1.000
_cell.length_c   1.000
_cell.angle_alpha   90.00
_cell.angle_beta   90.00
_cell.angle_gamma   90.00
#
_symmetry.space_group_name_H-M   'P 1'
#
loop_
_entity.id
_entity.type
_entity.pdbx_description
1 polymer ?
#
loop_
_entity_poly.entity_id
_entity_poly.type
_entity_poly.pdbx_seq_one_letter_code
_entity_poly.pdbx_strand_id
1 'polypeptide(L)'
;MSSSKTGFRKACARAFGCSLLAAYCSLLLTGCSGAQSALDAAGPQAANIGLHLKEMVYVLTAVFVIVMCVLAVAALRGRVARGGPASIAPDIEDDPDRSRGMTRNVSVAVGLTILILFALLVSSFITGRSLYTTVAAKPDTLTIEITGHQWWWEVRYDDPTPSRMVTTANEIHIPVGRPVLFKLTSTDVIHSFWVPNLHGKTDLIPGHITTTLIRADRAGTYRGQCAEYCGHQHAHMAFTVVVEPPGKFQQWYEAQLQPAAQPSTPSQTRGQQVFLTSPCVLCHKIQGTDAGGIVGPDLTHIASRPTIAAGTLENTRGHLAGWVVNSQEIKPGNRMPPNNIQPDDLQALLDYLQSLK
;
A
#
# COMPACT_ATOMS: atom_id res chain seq x y z
N MET A 1 -2.31 -33.22 -54.42
CA MET A 1 -2.98 -33.13 -53.09
C MET A 1 -2.08 -32.66 -51.96
N SER A 2 -1.05 -31.84 -52.20
CA SER A 2 -0.09 -31.40 -51.14
C SER A 2 -0.23 -29.94 -50.68
N SER A 3 -0.97 -29.08 -51.43
CA SER A 3 -1.03 -27.63 -51.13
C SER A 3 -2.06 -27.21 -50.04
N SER A 4 -3.00 -28.09 -49.70
CA SER A 4 -4.07 -27.80 -48.73
C SER A 4 -3.62 -27.88 -47.27
N LYS A 5 -2.61 -28.73 -46.95
CA LYS A 5 -2.14 -28.97 -45.56
C LYS A 5 -1.30 -27.83 -45.00
N THR A 6 -0.62 -27.07 -45.85
CA THR A 6 0.20 -25.91 -45.43
C THR A 6 -0.59 -24.67 -45.11
N GLY A 7 -1.72 -24.45 -45.79
CA GLY A 7 -2.66 -23.34 -45.50
C GLY A 7 -3.36 -23.51 -44.15
N PHE A 8 -3.82 -24.73 -43.85
CA PHE A 8 -4.50 -25.05 -42.59
C PHE A 8 -3.59 -24.92 -41.37
N ARG A 9 -2.32 -25.39 -41.46
CA ARG A 9 -1.33 -25.24 -40.39
C ARG A 9 -0.98 -23.77 -40.07
N LYS A 10 -0.89 -22.91 -41.10
CA LYS A 10 -0.65 -21.47 -40.93
C LYS A 10 -1.85 -20.74 -40.32
N ALA A 11 -3.07 -21.13 -40.67
CA ALA A 11 -4.30 -20.58 -40.09
C ALA A 11 -4.45 -20.99 -38.61
N CYS A 12 -4.21 -22.26 -38.26
CA CYS A 12 -4.22 -22.73 -36.86
C CYS A 12 -3.14 -22.06 -36.00
N ALA A 13 -1.91 -21.88 -36.49
CA ALA A 13 -0.84 -21.20 -35.77
C ALA A 13 -1.16 -19.71 -35.50
N ARG A 14 -1.82 -19.03 -36.48
CA ARG A 14 -2.27 -17.65 -36.28
C ARG A 14 -3.42 -17.55 -35.27
N ALA A 15 -4.42 -18.44 -35.35
CA ALA A 15 -5.52 -18.50 -34.40
C ALA A 15 -5.04 -18.79 -32.98
N PHE A 16 -4.10 -19.72 -32.81
CA PHE A 16 -3.48 -20.05 -31.51
C PHE A 16 -2.66 -18.87 -30.95
N GLY A 17 -1.91 -18.16 -31.79
CA GLY A 17 -1.18 -16.95 -31.41
C GLY A 17 -2.11 -15.81 -30.95
N CYS A 18 -3.23 -15.59 -31.66
CA CYS A 18 -4.25 -14.59 -31.25
C CYS A 18 -4.94 -14.96 -29.93
N SER A 19 -5.25 -16.25 -29.73
CA SER A 19 -5.88 -16.73 -28.49
C SER A 19 -4.93 -16.61 -27.28
N LEU A 20 -3.64 -16.90 -27.45
CA LEU A 20 -2.64 -16.70 -26.40
C LEU A 20 -2.45 -15.21 -26.07
N LEU A 21 -2.43 -14.35 -27.07
CA LEU A 21 -2.35 -12.90 -26.88
C LEU A 21 -3.57 -12.35 -26.15
N ALA A 22 -4.77 -12.80 -26.51
CA ALA A 22 -6.01 -12.43 -25.84
C ALA A 22 -6.06 -12.92 -24.38
N ALA A 23 -5.63 -14.16 -24.12
CA ALA A 23 -5.53 -14.72 -22.78
C ALA A 23 -4.49 -13.96 -21.93
N TYR A 24 -3.34 -13.62 -22.52
CA TYR A 24 -2.32 -12.81 -21.86
C TYR A 24 -2.81 -11.39 -21.54
N CYS A 25 -3.48 -10.73 -22.48
CA CYS A 25 -4.13 -9.43 -22.25
C CYS A 25 -5.22 -9.50 -21.17
N SER A 26 -6.02 -10.58 -21.13
CA SER A 26 -7.04 -10.79 -20.11
C SER A 26 -6.42 -10.96 -18.70
N LEU A 27 -5.32 -11.70 -18.58
CA LEU A 27 -4.57 -11.88 -17.33
C LEU A 27 -3.96 -10.58 -16.82
N LEU A 28 -3.53 -9.67 -17.70
CA LEU A 28 -3.01 -8.36 -17.34
C LEU A 28 -4.10 -7.41 -16.82
N LEU A 29 -5.37 -7.62 -17.18
CA LEU A 29 -6.49 -6.76 -16.78
C LEU A 29 -7.08 -7.14 -15.41
N THR A 30 -6.84 -8.34 -14.90
CA THR A 30 -7.39 -8.81 -13.61
C THR A 30 -6.67 -8.27 -12.37
N GLY A 31 -5.47 -7.72 -12.53
CA GLY A 31 -4.66 -7.17 -11.43
C GLY A 31 -4.92 -5.70 -11.07
N CYS A 32 -5.88 -5.04 -11.72
CA CYS A 32 -6.07 -3.59 -11.61
C CYS A 32 -7.02 -3.14 -10.50
N SER A 33 -7.60 -4.06 -9.73
CA SER A 33 -8.51 -3.74 -8.62
C SER A 33 -8.12 -4.49 -7.36
N GLY A 34 -8.54 -4.00 -6.20
CA GLY A 34 -8.34 -4.68 -4.91
C GLY A 34 -8.06 -3.72 -3.76
N ALA A 35 -8.04 -4.28 -2.55
CA ALA A 35 -7.88 -3.54 -1.30
C ALA A 35 -6.52 -2.83 -1.15
N GLN A 36 -5.55 -3.10 -2.02
CA GLN A 36 -4.21 -2.48 -2.04
C GLN A 36 -3.79 -2.15 -3.48
N SER A 37 -4.67 -1.59 -4.28
CA SER A 37 -4.36 -1.24 -5.68
C SER A 37 -4.26 0.26 -5.88
N ALA A 38 -3.11 0.75 -6.36
CA ALA A 38 -2.93 2.15 -6.76
C ALA A 38 -3.74 2.53 -8.02
N LEU A 39 -4.24 1.53 -8.76
CA LEU A 39 -5.06 1.73 -9.96
C LEU A 39 -6.56 1.75 -9.66
N ASP A 40 -6.96 1.35 -8.42
CA ASP A 40 -8.34 1.36 -7.95
C ASP A 40 -8.53 2.49 -6.92
N ALA A 41 -8.56 3.72 -7.39
CA ALA A 41 -8.66 4.89 -6.55
C ALA A 41 -10.02 4.94 -5.81
N ALA A 42 -9.97 5.13 -4.50
CA ALA A 42 -11.11 5.29 -3.62
C ALA A 42 -11.18 6.67 -2.95
N GLY A 43 -10.27 7.57 -3.31
CA GLY A 43 -10.23 8.95 -2.85
C GLY A 43 -9.69 9.89 -3.94
N PRO A 44 -9.90 11.21 -3.80
CA PRO A 44 -9.58 12.17 -4.84
C PRO A 44 -8.07 12.31 -5.09
N GLN A 45 -7.25 12.13 -4.05
CA GLN A 45 -5.79 12.21 -4.19
C GLN A 45 -5.27 11.03 -5.01
N ALA A 46 -5.68 9.79 -4.71
CA ALA A 46 -5.32 8.62 -5.51
C ALA A 46 -5.85 8.73 -6.95
N ALA A 47 -7.04 9.31 -7.14
CA ALA A 47 -7.60 9.54 -8.48
C ALA A 47 -6.73 10.50 -9.30
N ASN A 48 -6.26 11.61 -8.71
CA ASN A 48 -5.37 12.57 -9.38
C ASN A 48 -4.02 11.94 -9.75
N ILE A 49 -3.43 11.15 -8.83
CA ILE A 49 -2.20 10.37 -9.10
C ILE A 49 -2.43 9.39 -10.25
N GLY A 50 -3.55 8.67 -10.22
CA GLY A 50 -3.92 7.71 -11.26
C GLY A 50 -4.14 8.35 -12.64
N LEU A 51 -4.72 9.55 -12.71
CA LEU A 51 -4.87 10.31 -13.96
C LEU A 51 -3.51 10.70 -14.54
N HIS A 52 -2.61 11.23 -13.70
CA HIS A 52 -1.26 11.60 -14.13
C HIS A 52 -0.44 10.37 -14.58
N LEU A 53 -0.57 9.24 -13.89
CA LEU A 53 0.05 7.99 -14.32
C LEU A 53 -0.45 7.55 -15.72
N LYS A 54 -1.75 7.64 -15.99
CA LYS A 54 -2.33 7.32 -17.30
C LYS A 54 -1.80 8.26 -18.39
N GLU A 55 -1.71 9.56 -18.10
CA GLU A 55 -1.11 10.54 -19.01
C GLU A 55 0.33 10.14 -19.38
N MET A 56 1.18 9.84 -18.39
CA MET A 56 2.54 9.38 -18.63
C MET A 56 2.59 8.09 -19.45
N VAL A 57 1.78 7.09 -19.12
CA VAL A 57 1.73 5.81 -19.86
C VAL A 57 1.33 6.03 -21.33
N TYR A 58 0.32 6.86 -21.61
CA TYR A 58 -0.09 7.14 -22.99
C TYR A 58 0.99 7.86 -23.80
N VAL A 59 1.61 8.90 -23.23
CA VAL A 59 2.67 9.67 -23.91
C VAL A 59 3.88 8.75 -24.18
N LEU A 60 4.34 8.02 -23.18
CA LEU A 60 5.51 7.15 -23.31
C LEU A 60 5.24 5.99 -24.28
N THR A 61 4.03 5.41 -24.25
CA THR A 61 3.63 4.36 -25.19
C THR A 61 3.60 4.88 -26.62
N ALA A 62 3.07 6.08 -26.85
CA ALA A 62 3.04 6.68 -28.18
C ALA A 62 4.47 6.90 -28.71
N VAL A 63 5.37 7.46 -27.89
CA VAL A 63 6.78 7.64 -28.25
C VAL A 63 7.45 6.31 -28.56
N PHE A 64 7.24 5.30 -27.69
CA PHE A 64 7.78 3.95 -27.89
C PHE A 64 7.32 3.33 -29.21
N VAL A 65 6.03 3.39 -29.53
CA VAL A 65 5.48 2.85 -30.77
C VAL A 65 6.08 3.57 -31.98
N ILE A 66 6.21 4.90 -31.94
CA ILE A 66 6.83 5.68 -33.03
C ILE A 66 8.28 5.22 -33.26
N VAL A 67 9.07 5.11 -32.19
CA VAL A 67 10.47 4.67 -32.27
C VAL A 67 10.55 3.24 -32.83
N MET A 68 9.71 2.32 -32.36
CA MET A 68 9.68 0.94 -32.84
C MET A 68 9.29 0.86 -34.33
N CYS A 69 8.35 1.68 -34.78
CA CYS A 69 7.98 1.76 -36.22
C CYS A 69 9.15 2.30 -37.06
N VAL A 70 9.84 3.33 -36.61
CA VAL A 70 11.02 3.88 -37.31
C VAL A 70 12.11 2.83 -37.42
N LEU A 71 12.42 2.12 -36.33
CA LEU A 71 13.42 1.05 -36.30
C LEU A 71 13.02 -0.11 -37.23
N ALA A 72 11.75 -0.53 -37.23
CA ALA A 72 11.26 -1.58 -38.12
C ALA A 72 11.40 -1.19 -39.59
N VAL A 73 11.02 0.04 -39.94
CA VAL A 73 11.17 0.57 -41.33
C VAL A 73 12.64 0.63 -41.72
N ALA A 74 13.53 1.11 -40.85
CA ALA A 74 14.97 1.18 -41.10
C ALA A 74 15.57 -0.23 -41.31
N ALA A 75 15.18 -1.21 -40.46
CA ALA A 75 15.64 -2.57 -40.58
C ALA A 75 15.17 -3.26 -41.88
N LEU A 76 13.92 -3.05 -42.27
CA LEU A 76 13.38 -3.59 -43.52
C LEU A 76 14.06 -2.96 -44.75
N ARG A 77 14.24 -1.63 -44.77
CA ARG A 77 14.97 -0.94 -45.85
C ARG A 77 16.43 -1.37 -45.92
N GLY A 78 17.10 -1.53 -44.79
CA GLY A 78 18.47 -1.99 -44.75
C GLY A 78 18.67 -3.45 -45.27
N ARG A 79 17.65 -4.33 -45.09
CA ARG A 79 17.65 -5.67 -45.64
C ARG A 79 17.51 -5.68 -47.20
N VAL A 80 16.65 -4.80 -47.70
CA VAL A 80 16.46 -4.67 -49.17
C VAL A 80 17.69 -4.10 -49.85
N ALA A 81 18.39 -3.15 -49.21
CA ALA A 81 19.63 -2.55 -49.76
C ALA A 81 20.84 -3.49 -49.72
N ARG A 82 20.84 -4.56 -48.89
CA ARG A 82 21.96 -5.55 -48.81
C ARG A 82 21.89 -6.71 -49.79
N GLY A 83 21.03 -6.65 -50.82
CA GLY A 83 20.90 -7.68 -51.84
C GLY A 83 22.08 -7.72 -52.87
N GLY A 84 23.13 -6.95 -52.71
CA GLY A 84 24.39 -7.00 -53.47
C GLY A 84 25.53 -7.63 -52.69
N PRO A 85 26.65 -8.08 -53.33
CA PRO A 85 27.80 -8.62 -52.64
C PRO A 85 28.31 -7.57 -51.64
N ALA A 86 28.43 -7.99 -50.37
CA ALA A 86 28.86 -7.13 -49.26
C ALA A 86 30.27 -6.60 -49.54
N SER A 87 30.42 -5.32 -49.89
CA SER A 87 31.71 -4.66 -49.81
C SER A 87 32.06 -4.50 -48.34
N ILE A 88 33.19 -5.11 -47.92
CA ILE A 88 33.66 -5.12 -46.53
C ILE A 88 34.28 -3.77 -46.12
N ALA A 89 34.40 -2.80 -47.03
CA ALA A 89 34.87 -1.47 -46.73
C ALA A 89 33.70 -0.59 -46.26
N PRO A 90 33.74 0.00 -45.05
CA PRO A 90 32.80 1.02 -44.67
C PRO A 90 32.96 2.21 -45.61
N ASP A 91 31.89 2.61 -46.27
CA ASP A 91 31.85 3.79 -47.11
C ASP A 91 31.98 5.01 -46.19
N ILE A 92 33.20 5.49 -46.02
CA ILE A 92 33.58 6.61 -45.13
C ILE A 92 33.51 7.95 -45.93
N GLU A 93 32.99 7.96 -47.15
CA GLU A 93 32.73 9.22 -47.86
C GLU A 93 31.63 9.97 -47.15
N ASP A 94 32.00 11.08 -46.51
CA ASP A 94 31.09 12.05 -45.92
C ASP A 94 30.23 12.67 -47.02
N ASP A 95 28.99 12.20 -47.16
CA ASP A 95 27.97 12.86 -47.97
C ASP A 95 27.42 14.05 -47.12
N PRO A 96 27.77 15.32 -47.46
CA PRO A 96 27.36 16.47 -46.68
C PRO A 96 25.84 16.64 -46.61
N ASP A 97 25.09 16.25 -47.62
CA ASP A 97 23.62 16.39 -47.64
C ASP A 97 22.94 15.34 -46.78
N ARG A 98 23.44 14.11 -46.78
CA ARG A 98 23.01 13.05 -45.88
C ARG A 98 23.31 13.38 -44.43
N SER A 99 24.50 13.93 -44.14
CA SER A 99 24.93 14.36 -42.82
C SER A 99 24.04 15.49 -42.29
N ARG A 100 23.75 16.53 -43.12
CA ARG A 100 22.82 17.63 -42.75
C ARG A 100 21.40 17.11 -42.48
N GLY A 101 20.91 16.20 -43.32
CA GLY A 101 19.58 15.59 -43.14
C GLY A 101 19.48 14.82 -41.81
N MET A 102 20.53 14.04 -41.49
CA MET A 102 20.61 13.27 -40.25
C MET A 102 20.69 14.16 -39.02
N THR A 103 21.55 15.23 -39.06
CA THR A 103 21.69 16.22 -38.00
C THR A 103 20.34 16.93 -37.72
N ARG A 104 19.66 17.35 -38.79
CA ARG A 104 18.34 18.00 -38.65
C ARG A 104 17.33 17.05 -37.99
N ASN A 105 17.26 15.80 -38.43
CA ASN A 105 16.27 14.83 -37.88
C ASN A 105 16.56 14.54 -36.40
N VAL A 106 17.83 14.35 -36.03
CA VAL A 106 18.24 14.18 -34.64
C VAL A 106 17.93 15.43 -33.80
N SER A 107 18.26 16.64 -34.30
CA SER A 107 17.96 17.88 -33.59
C SER A 107 16.46 18.09 -33.38
N VAL A 108 15.64 17.76 -34.36
CA VAL A 108 14.17 17.80 -34.22
C VAL A 108 13.68 16.76 -33.18
N ALA A 109 14.19 15.54 -33.22
CA ALA A 109 13.83 14.50 -32.24
C ALA A 109 14.22 14.89 -30.83
N VAL A 110 15.43 15.44 -30.63
CA VAL A 110 15.89 15.93 -29.33
C VAL A 110 15.02 17.11 -28.85
N GLY A 111 14.75 18.09 -29.72
CA GLY A 111 13.90 19.23 -29.38
C GLY A 111 12.48 18.78 -28.97
N LEU A 112 11.90 17.82 -29.68
CA LEU A 112 10.59 17.25 -29.34
C LEU A 112 10.61 16.49 -28.01
N THR A 113 11.67 15.73 -27.76
CA THR A 113 11.85 15.03 -26.48
C THR A 113 11.92 16.01 -25.31
N ILE A 114 12.71 17.09 -25.46
CA ILE A 114 12.81 18.15 -24.44
C ILE A 114 11.42 18.78 -24.18
N LEU A 115 10.66 19.07 -25.23
CA LEU A 115 9.33 19.66 -25.11
C LEU A 115 8.36 18.72 -24.37
N ILE A 116 8.35 17.43 -24.73
CA ILE A 116 7.51 16.43 -24.08
C ILE A 116 7.88 16.29 -22.58
N LEU A 117 9.17 16.17 -22.27
CA LEU A 117 9.64 16.06 -20.89
C LEU A 117 9.29 17.30 -20.07
N PHE A 118 9.42 18.49 -20.65
CA PHE A 118 9.04 19.73 -20.00
C PHE A 118 7.52 19.79 -19.73
N ALA A 119 6.70 19.39 -20.69
CA ALA A 119 5.25 19.32 -20.51
C ALA A 119 4.85 18.33 -19.41
N LEU A 120 5.48 17.14 -19.37
CA LEU A 120 5.28 16.16 -18.31
C LEU A 120 5.75 16.66 -16.92
N LEU A 121 6.86 17.42 -16.88
CA LEU A 121 7.34 18.06 -15.66
C LEU A 121 6.32 19.07 -15.11
N VAL A 122 5.78 19.93 -15.98
CA VAL A 122 4.73 20.89 -15.59
C VAL A 122 3.46 20.18 -15.13
N SER A 123 3.03 19.15 -15.84
CA SER A 123 1.88 18.31 -15.43
C SER A 123 2.11 17.67 -14.06
N SER A 124 3.30 17.09 -13.83
CA SER A 124 3.69 16.50 -12.54
C SER A 124 3.67 17.53 -11.40
N PHE A 125 4.18 18.74 -11.65
CA PHE A 125 4.17 19.83 -10.67
C PHE A 125 2.73 20.27 -10.32
N ILE A 126 1.87 20.43 -11.33
CA ILE A 126 0.46 20.79 -11.14
C ILE A 126 -0.26 19.69 -10.34
N THR A 127 -0.05 18.41 -10.69
CA THR A 127 -0.62 17.27 -9.97
C THR A 127 -0.14 17.25 -8.52
N GLY A 128 1.17 17.37 -8.28
CA GLY A 128 1.74 17.44 -6.93
C GLY A 128 1.09 18.54 -6.09
N ARG A 129 0.97 19.75 -6.65
CA ARG A 129 0.31 20.87 -5.97
C ARG A 129 -1.17 20.58 -5.68
N SER A 130 -1.88 19.91 -6.58
CA SER A 130 -3.29 19.59 -6.40
C SER A 130 -3.54 18.63 -5.24
N LEU A 131 -2.60 17.75 -4.91
CA LEU A 131 -2.73 16.80 -3.79
C LEU A 131 -2.92 17.53 -2.45
N TYR A 132 -2.28 18.68 -2.26
CA TYR A 132 -2.42 19.51 -1.06
C TYR A 132 -3.66 20.40 -1.06
N THR A 133 -4.20 20.74 -2.25
CA THR A 133 -5.32 21.69 -2.37
C THR A 133 -6.67 21.01 -2.61
N THR A 134 -6.69 19.74 -3.04
CA THR A 134 -7.92 18.99 -3.38
C THR A 134 -8.83 18.78 -2.16
N VAL A 135 -8.24 18.67 -0.97
CA VAL A 135 -8.95 18.50 0.28
C VAL A 135 -8.47 19.59 1.25
N ALA A 136 -9.41 20.32 1.85
CA ALA A 136 -9.09 21.35 2.83
C ALA A 136 -9.45 20.87 4.23
N ALA A 137 -8.57 21.11 5.19
CA ALA A 137 -8.88 20.93 6.61
C ALA A 137 -9.89 21.99 7.05
N LYS A 138 -10.83 21.57 7.88
CA LYS A 138 -11.84 22.43 8.53
C LYS A 138 -11.63 22.41 10.04
N PRO A 139 -12.20 23.34 10.82
CA PRO A 139 -12.05 23.34 12.28
C PRO A 139 -12.48 22.03 12.96
N ASP A 140 -13.43 21.30 12.38
CA ASP A 140 -13.97 20.03 12.86
C ASP A 140 -13.37 18.81 12.14
N THR A 141 -12.24 18.98 11.45
CA THR A 141 -11.56 17.86 10.76
C THR A 141 -11.10 16.83 11.78
N LEU A 142 -11.50 15.57 11.57
CA LEU A 142 -11.02 14.45 12.37
C LEU A 142 -9.50 14.38 12.28
N THR A 143 -8.82 14.37 13.43
CA THR A 143 -7.37 14.23 13.51
C THR A 143 -7.01 12.86 14.06
N ILE A 144 -6.12 12.16 13.38
CA ILE A 144 -5.59 10.87 13.80
C ILE A 144 -4.07 10.97 13.84
N GLU A 145 -3.48 10.67 14.98
CA GLU A 145 -2.04 10.57 15.13
C GLU A 145 -1.60 9.13 14.91
N ILE A 146 -0.61 8.96 14.05
CA ILE A 146 0.00 7.65 13.75
C ILE A 146 1.45 7.69 14.19
N THR A 147 1.80 6.79 15.09
CA THR A 147 3.20 6.59 15.49
C THR A 147 3.70 5.26 14.95
N GLY A 148 4.78 5.32 14.16
CA GLY A 148 5.47 4.13 13.65
C GLY A 148 6.42 3.56 14.70
N HIS A 149 6.36 2.26 14.90
CA HIS A 149 7.27 1.47 15.72
C HIS A 149 7.81 0.31 14.89
N GLN A 150 8.95 -0.23 15.21
CA GLN A 150 9.45 -1.48 14.63
C GLN A 150 8.77 -2.69 15.30
N TRP A 151 7.74 -3.35 14.71
CA TRP A 151 7.14 -3.11 13.37
C TRP A 151 5.62 -3.18 13.51
N TRP A 152 5.02 -2.10 13.98
CA TRP A 152 3.58 -1.93 14.17
C TRP A 152 3.21 -0.45 14.16
N TRP A 153 1.91 -0.14 14.06
CA TRP A 153 1.37 1.20 14.00
C TRP A 153 0.50 1.49 15.21
N GLU A 154 0.90 2.45 16.02
CA GLU A 154 0.02 3.03 17.02
C GLU A 154 -0.89 4.05 16.35
N VAL A 155 -2.18 4.00 16.70
CA VAL A 155 -3.23 4.86 16.13
C VAL A 155 -3.94 5.55 17.26
N ARG A 156 -3.88 6.87 17.30
CA ARG A 156 -4.57 7.68 18.30
C ARG A 156 -5.51 8.68 17.64
N TYR A 157 -6.78 8.60 17.99
CA TYR A 157 -7.79 9.57 17.58
C TYR A 157 -7.74 10.73 18.54
N ASP A 158 -7.44 11.91 18.03
CA ASP A 158 -7.32 13.15 18.80
C ASP A 158 -8.71 13.76 19.02
N ASP A 159 -9.04 14.07 20.25
CA ASP A 159 -10.29 14.73 20.64
C ASP A 159 -9.98 15.83 21.66
N PRO A 160 -10.60 17.03 21.57
CA PRO A 160 -10.42 18.10 22.55
C PRO A 160 -10.71 17.69 23.99
N THR A 161 -11.57 16.67 24.15
CA THR A 161 -11.91 16.09 25.45
C THR A 161 -11.05 14.86 25.71
N PRO A 162 -10.10 14.88 26.68
CA PRO A 162 -9.17 13.77 26.89
C PRO A 162 -9.83 12.40 27.14
N SER A 163 -11.01 12.38 27.78
CA SER A 163 -11.78 11.14 28.00
C SER A 163 -12.38 10.53 26.75
N ARG A 164 -12.36 11.26 25.63
CA ARG A 164 -12.83 10.78 24.34
C ARG A 164 -11.71 10.39 23.39
N MET A 165 -10.46 10.46 23.82
CA MET A 165 -9.33 9.99 23.02
C MET A 165 -9.31 8.47 22.93
N VAL A 166 -9.26 7.93 21.71
CA VAL A 166 -9.19 6.48 21.44
C VAL A 166 -7.78 6.13 20.99
N THR A 167 -7.18 5.11 21.60
CA THR A 167 -5.91 4.53 21.15
C THR A 167 -6.14 3.08 20.72
N THR A 168 -5.68 2.75 19.52
CA THR A 168 -5.73 1.39 18.96
C THR A 168 -4.43 1.08 18.20
N ALA A 169 -4.37 -0.03 17.49
CA ALA A 169 -3.18 -0.41 16.73
C ALA A 169 -3.51 -1.15 15.44
N ASN A 170 -2.77 -0.81 14.38
CA ASN A 170 -2.78 -1.49 13.06
C ASN A 170 -4.14 -1.47 12.33
N GLU A 171 -5.14 -0.80 12.87
CA GLU A 171 -6.46 -0.63 12.29
C GLU A 171 -6.91 0.81 12.46
N ILE A 172 -7.41 1.40 11.38
CA ILE A 172 -7.83 2.80 11.32
C ILE A 172 -9.24 2.83 10.74
N HIS A 173 -10.18 3.39 11.48
CA HIS A 173 -11.54 3.63 11.00
C HIS A 173 -11.71 5.10 10.62
N ILE A 174 -12.29 5.38 9.46
CA ILE A 174 -12.58 6.74 9.02
C ILE A 174 -13.96 6.83 8.36
N PRO A 175 -14.66 7.96 8.53
CA PRO A 175 -15.96 8.16 7.89
C PRO A 175 -15.78 8.49 6.40
N VAL A 176 -16.61 7.88 5.54
CA VAL A 176 -16.64 8.17 4.10
C VAL A 176 -17.00 9.64 3.83
N GLY A 177 -16.35 10.25 2.86
CA GLY A 177 -16.58 11.62 2.40
C GLY A 177 -16.03 12.73 3.31
N ARG A 178 -15.59 12.41 4.53
CA ARG A 178 -15.02 13.37 5.48
C ARG A 178 -13.50 13.45 5.35
N PRO A 179 -12.91 14.65 5.26
CA PRO A 179 -11.46 14.81 5.36
C PRO A 179 -10.95 14.38 6.73
N VAL A 180 -9.81 13.69 6.74
CA VAL A 180 -9.10 13.23 7.95
C VAL A 180 -7.67 13.73 7.89
N LEU A 181 -7.25 14.44 8.91
CA LEU A 181 -5.87 14.88 9.08
C LEU A 181 -5.07 13.82 9.82
N PHE A 182 -4.08 13.25 9.16
CA PHE A 182 -3.11 12.36 9.79
C PHE A 182 -1.88 13.16 10.21
N LYS A 183 -1.52 13.07 11.49
CA LYS A 183 -0.24 13.51 12.03
C LYS A 183 0.64 12.27 12.20
N LEU A 184 1.79 12.28 11.59
CA LEU A 184 2.65 11.11 11.42
C LEU A 184 3.99 11.34 12.10
N THR A 185 4.43 10.41 12.95
CA THR A 185 5.74 10.44 13.60
C THR A 185 6.26 9.02 13.82
N SER A 186 7.51 8.89 14.22
CA SER A 186 8.13 7.60 14.55
C SER A 186 8.92 7.70 15.87
N THR A 187 9.02 6.59 16.59
CA THR A 187 9.82 6.47 17.81
C THR A 187 11.20 5.86 17.60
N ASP A 188 11.46 5.31 16.41
CA ASP A 188 12.69 4.55 16.16
C ASP A 188 13.35 4.91 14.82
N VAL A 189 12.94 4.33 13.72
CA VAL A 189 13.47 4.57 12.36
C VAL A 189 12.44 5.27 11.49
N ILE A 190 12.83 5.69 10.29
CA ILE A 190 11.87 6.20 9.31
C ILE A 190 10.96 5.06 8.85
N HIS A 191 9.67 5.33 8.85
CA HIS A 191 8.63 4.52 8.21
C HIS A 191 7.91 5.37 7.16
N SER A 192 7.03 4.79 6.36
CA SER A 192 6.18 5.56 5.46
C SER A 192 4.76 5.02 5.46
N PHE A 193 3.80 5.90 5.73
CA PHE A 193 2.38 5.60 5.71
C PHE A 193 1.87 5.62 4.28
N TRP A 194 1.32 4.50 3.81
CA TRP A 194 0.83 4.39 2.45
C TRP A 194 -0.40 3.52 2.35
N VAL A 195 -1.48 4.10 1.83
CA VAL A 195 -2.72 3.41 1.43
C VAL A 195 -2.94 3.69 -0.04
N PRO A 196 -2.52 2.79 -0.94
CA PRO A 196 -2.48 3.04 -2.39
C PRO A 196 -3.80 3.53 -3.00
N ASN A 197 -4.92 3.00 -2.49
CA ASN A 197 -6.26 3.37 -2.95
C ASN A 197 -6.69 4.80 -2.56
N LEU A 198 -6.03 5.42 -1.57
CA LEU A 198 -6.46 6.70 -0.99
C LEU A 198 -5.52 7.86 -1.29
N HIS A 199 -4.20 7.64 -1.16
CA HIS A 199 -3.20 8.69 -1.31
C HIS A 199 -1.82 8.12 -1.70
N GLY A 200 -0.88 8.99 -2.07
CA GLY A 200 0.55 8.70 -2.10
C GLY A 200 1.13 8.43 -0.70
N LYS A 201 2.37 7.98 -0.63
CA LYS A 201 3.07 7.74 0.65
C LYS A 201 3.47 9.04 1.34
N THR A 202 3.52 9.01 2.69
CA THR A 202 4.04 10.10 3.52
C THR A 202 4.91 9.51 4.63
N ASP A 203 6.13 10.04 4.78
CA ASP A 203 7.12 9.49 5.69
C ASP A 203 6.84 9.89 7.15
N LEU A 204 7.10 8.95 8.08
CA LEU A 204 7.15 9.15 9.52
C LEU A 204 8.62 9.28 9.91
N ILE A 205 9.02 10.48 10.34
CA ILE A 205 10.42 10.79 10.64
C ILE A 205 10.57 10.94 12.16
N PRO A 206 11.54 10.24 12.79
CA PRO A 206 11.80 10.40 14.22
C PRO A 206 12.08 11.86 14.60
N GLY A 207 11.41 12.34 15.65
CA GLY A 207 11.57 13.71 16.12
C GLY A 207 10.91 14.79 15.26
N HIS A 208 10.18 14.43 14.21
CA HIS A 208 9.47 15.35 13.34
C HIS A 208 8.03 14.89 13.12
N ILE A 209 7.08 15.83 13.09
CA ILE A 209 5.68 15.55 12.76
C ILE A 209 5.45 15.95 11.30
N THR A 210 5.16 14.96 10.46
CA THR A 210 4.66 15.19 9.11
C THR A 210 3.13 15.10 9.11
N THR A 211 2.48 15.71 8.12
CA THR A 211 1.02 15.70 8.04
C THR A 211 0.55 15.35 6.64
N THR A 212 -0.55 14.60 6.57
CA THR A 212 -1.25 14.35 5.31
C THR A 212 -2.75 14.40 5.52
N LEU A 213 -3.47 14.97 4.56
CA LEU A 213 -4.92 15.09 4.61
C LEU A 213 -5.54 14.13 3.59
N ILE A 214 -6.29 13.15 4.05
CA ILE A 214 -6.88 12.10 3.22
C ILE A 214 -8.40 12.19 3.30
N ARG A 215 -9.06 12.00 2.14
CA ARG A 215 -10.50 11.78 2.07
C ARG A 215 -10.76 10.49 1.29
N ALA A 216 -11.55 9.61 1.85
CA ALA A 216 -12.04 8.43 1.16
C ALA A 216 -13.47 8.68 0.66
N ASP A 217 -13.71 8.54 -0.63
CA ASP A 217 -15.02 8.78 -1.25
C ASP A 217 -15.85 7.49 -1.40
N ARG A 218 -15.23 6.32 -1.18
CA ARG A 218 -15.88 5.01 -1.28
C ARG A 218 -15.68 4.21 0.00
N ALA A 219 -16.79 3.75 0.61
CA ALA A 219 -16.75 2.84 1.74
C ALA A 219 -16.10 1.50 1.33
N GLY A 220 -15.39 0.88 2.27
CA GLY A 220 -14.68 -0.38 2.04
C GLY A 220 -13.50 -0.54 2.98
N THR A 221 -12.82 -1.67 2.86
CA THR A 221 -11.62 -2.00 3.62
C THR A 221 -10.41 -1.93 2.71
N TYR A 222 -9.45 -1.07 3.05
CA TYR A 222 -8.23 -0.84 2.28
C TYR A 222 -7.03 -1.27 3.10
N ARG A 223 -6.07 -1.90 2.44
CA ARG A 223 -4.82 -2.30 3.07
C ARG A 223 -3.76 -1.23 2.86
N GLY A 224 -3.17 -0.79 3.96
CA GLY A 224 -1.96 0.01 3.97
C GLY A 224 -0.74 -0.81 4.39
N GLN A 225 0.44 -0.28 4.10
CA GLN A 225 1.70 -0.89 4.53
C GLN A 225 2.79 0.16 4.68
N CYS A 226 3.85 -0.21 5.38
CA CYS A 226 5.08 0.57 5.40
C CYS A 226 5.69 0.63 4.00
N ALA A 227 5.98 1.84 3.53
CA ALA A 227 6.53 2.10 2.20
C ALA A 227 7.93 2.73 2.23
N GLU A 228 8.63 2.65 3.40
CA GLU A 228 10.04 2.98 3.56
C GLU A 228 10.73 1.88 4.35
N TYR A 229 11.94 1.47 3.91
CA TYR A 229 12.64 0.36 4.55
C TYR A 229 12.93 0.66 6.03
N CYS A 230 12.37 -0.15 6.91
CA CYS A 230 12.42 0.04 8.36
C CYS A 230 13.04 -1.16 9.12
N GLY A 231 13.74 -2.06 8.43
CA GLY A 231 14.42 -3.21 9.03
C GLY A 231 13.79 -4.56 8.66
N HIS A 232 14.12 -5.59 9.42
CA HIS A 232 13.84 -7.00 9.06
C HIS A 232 12.37 -7.31 8.78
N GLN A 233 11.43 -6.69 9.50
CA GLN A 233 10.00 -6.94 9.34
C GLN A 233 9.28 -5.87 8.53
N HIS A 234 10.01 -5.12 7.69
CA HIS A 234 9.43 -4.09 6.83
C HIS A 234 8.27 -4.63 5.98
N ALA A 235 8.39 -5.80 5.38
CA ALA A 235 7.33 -6.43 4.57
C ALA A 235 6.12 -6.88 5.41
N HIS A 236 6.29 -7.06 6.73
CA HIS A 236 5.27 -7.51 7.67
C HIS A 236 4.77 -6.37 8.57
N MET A 237 4.84 -5.13 8.10
CA MET A 237 4.36 -3.95 8.79
C MET A 237 3.22 -3.32 8.00
N ALA A 238 2.07 -3.99 8.04
CA ALA A 238 0.84 -3.54 7.38
C ALA A 238 -0.18 -3.00 8.40
N PHE A 239 -1.23 -2.39 7.87
CA PHE A 239 -2.40 -1.93 8.63
C PHE A 239 -3.63 -1.95 7.73
N THR A 240 -4.80 -1.78 8.32
CA THR A 240 -6.08 -1.75 7.63
C THR A 240 -6.72 -0.39 7.82
N VAL A 241 -7.29 0.17 6.76
CA VAL A 241 -8.17 1.36 6.82
C VAL A 241 -9.58 0.92 6.46
N VAL A 242 -10.47 1.04 7.43
CA VAL A 242 -11.91 0.74 7.29
C VAL A 242 -12.65 2.05 7.07
N VAL A 243 -13.17 2.23 5.88
CA VAL A 243 -13.95 3.41 5.49
C VAL A 243 -15.41 3.08 5.61
N GLU A 244 -16.12 3.77 6.50
CA GLU A 244 -17.49 3.45 6.86
C GLU A 244 -18.44 4.63 6.68
N PRO A 245 -19.77 4.38 6.52
CA PRO A 245 -20.77 5.43 6.68
C PRO A 245 -20.61 6.13 8.02
N PRO A 246 -20.86 7.47 8.12
CA PRO A 246 -20.60 8.24 9.33
C PRO A 246 -21.25 7.69 10.60
N GLY A 247 -22.48 7.13 10.49
CA GLY A 247 -23.16 6.51 11.63
C GLY A 247 -22.48 5.23 12.15
N LYS A 248 -21.91 4.41 11.25
CA LYS A 248 -21.15 3.21 11.65
C LYS A 248 -19.82 3.59 12.29
N PHE A 249 -19.12 4.56 11.70
CA PHE A 249 -17.92 5.11 12.30
C PHE A 249 -18.17 5.62 13.72
N GLN A 250 -19.26 6.38 13.95
CA GLN A 250 -19.59 6.87 15.26
C GLN A 250 -19.89 5.73 16.25
N GLN A 251 -20.63 4.70 15.83
CA GLN A 251 -20.88 3.51 16.66
C GLN A 251 -19.58 2.80 17.06
N TRP A 252 -18.67 2.61 16.08
CA TRP A 252 -17.36 2.03 16.36
C TRP A 252 -16.56 2.91 17.34
N TYR A 253 -16.53 4.22 17.12
CA TYR A 253 -15.80 5.16 17.95
C TYR A 253 -16.31 5.14 19.41
N GLU A 254 -17.60 5.18 19.61
CA GLU A 254 -18.21 5.10 20.97
C GLU A 254 -17.97 3.74 21.63
N ALA A 255 -17.89 2.64 20.86
CA ALA A 255 -17.54 1.34 21.39
C ALA A 255 -16.07 1.31 21.85
N GLN A 256 -15.15 1.94 21.11
CA GLN A 256 -13.73 2.02 21.48
C GLN A 256 -13.47 2.85 22.75
N LEU A 257 -14.37 3.74 23.13
CA LEU A 257 -14.30 4.50 24.38
C LEU A 257 -14.66 3.68 25.61
N GLN A 258 -15.29 2.54 25.44
CA GLN A 258 -15.70 1.70 26.57
C GLN A 258 -14.48 0.94 27.14
N PRO A 259 -14.41 0.74 28.45
CA PRO A 259 -13.41 -0.14 29.04
C PRO A 259 -13.63 -1.58 28.58
N ALA A 260 -12.61 -2.39 28.74
CA ALA A 260 -12.66 -3.82 28.44
C ALA A 260 -13.84 -4.50 29.15
N ALA A 261 -14.49 -5.42 28.44
CA ALA A 261 -15.56 -6.22 29.01
C ALA A 261 -15.05 -7.02 30.24
N GLN A 262 -15.84 -7.04 31.29
CA GLN A 262 -15.49 -7.83 32.48
C GLN A 262 -15.59 -9.32 32.16
N PRO A 263 -14.67 -10.16 32.73
CA PRO A 263 -14.75 -11.61 32.58
C PRO A 263 -16.11 -12.15 33.00
N SER A 264 -16.73 -12.95 32.17
CA SER A 264 -18.06 -13.53 32.40
C SER A 264 -18.02 -15.03 32.72
N THR A 265 -16.86 -15.67 32.57
CA THR A 265 -16.67 -17.10 32.86
C THR A 265 -15.46 -17.32 33.79
N PRO A 266 -15.40 -18.45 34.52
CA PRO A 266 -14.23 -18.79 35.35
C PRO A 266 -12.93 -18.83 34.55
N SER A 267 -12.97 -19.32 33.30
CA SER A 267 -11.83 -19.37 32.40
C SER A 267 -11.33 -17.96 32.04
N GLN A 268 -12.23 -17.04 31.69
CA GLN A 268 -11.88 -15.65 31.40
C GLN A 268 -11.31 -14.94 32.63
N THR A 269 -11.86 -15.20 33.85
CA THR A 269 -11.32 -14.65 35.10
C THR A 269 -9.90 -15.14 35.35
N ARG A 270 -9.65 -16.45 35.19
CA ARG A 270 -8.29 -17.01 35.24
C ARG A 270 -7.38 -16.38 34.20
N GLY A 271 -7.85 -16.22 32.94
CA GLY A 271 -7.10 -15.61 31.86
C GLY A 271 -6.73 -14.17 32.11
N GLN A 272 -7.64 -13.37 32.69
CA GLN A 272 -7.35 -12.01 33.14
C GLN A 272 -6.28 -12.01 34.23
N GLN A 273 -6.39 -12.92 35.23
CA GLN A 273 -5.38 -13.05 36.27
C GLN A 273 -4.00 -13.44 35.70
N VAL A 274 -3.95 -14.40 34.75
CA VAL A 274 -2.72 -14.77 34.05
C VAL A 274 -2.12 -13.54 33.35
N PHE A 275 -2.93 -12.76 32.64
CA PHE A 275 -2.47 -11.54 31.99
C PHE A 275 -1.87 -10.54 32.98
N LEU A 276 -2.59 -10.24 34.07
CA LEU A 276 -2.23 -9.23 35.06
C LEU A 276 -1.04 -9.61 35.93
N THR A 277 -0.76 -10.90 36.10
CA THR A 277 0.40 -11.40 36.88
C THR A 277 1.61 -11.76 36.03
N SER A 278 1.48 -11.69 34.69
CA SER A 278 2.54 -11.97 33.73
C SER A 278 3.24 -10.68 33.27
N PRO A 279 4.41 -10.76 32.61
CA PRO A 279 5.09 -9.60 32.02
C PRO A 279 4.28 -8.86 30.95
N CYS A 280 3.15 -9.37 30.51
CA CYS A 280 2.27 -8.75 29.53
C CYS A 280 1.89 -7.30 29.88
N VAL A 281 1.60 -7.04 31.16
CA VAL A 281 1.21 -5.71 31.68
C VAL A 281 2.30 -4.66 31.58
N LEU A 282 3.57 -5.05 31.45
CA LEU A 282 4.69 -4.13 31.31
C LEU A 282 4.70 -3.44 29.94
N CYS A 283 4.10 -4.09 28.94
CA CYS A 283 4.08 -3.60 27.57
C CYS A 283 2.69 -3.22 27.08
N HIS A 284 1.66 -3.94 27.49
CA HIS A 284 0.30 -3.78 26.97
C HIS A 284 -0.65 -3.13 27.95
N LYS A 285 -1.53 -2.31 27.43
CA LYS A 285 -2.65 -1.71 28.14
C LYS A 285 -3.94 -2.50 27.86
N ILE A 286 -4.79 -2.63 28.89
CA ILE A 286 -6.20 -3.03 28.79
C ILE A 286 -6.98 -2.07 29.67
N GLN A 287 -7.76 -1.18 29.07
CA GLN A 287 -8.53 -0.15 29.77
C GLN A 287 -9.58 -0.77 30.71
N GLY A 288 -9.66 -0.28 31.93
CA GLY A 288 -10.54 -0.82 32.98
C GLY A 288 -9.89 -1.91 33.82
N THR A 289 -8.57 -2.15 33.64
CA THR A 289 -7.73 -3.03 34.45
C THR A 289 -6.47 -2.29 34.93
N ASP A 290 -5.65 -2.97 35.74
CA ASP A 290 -4.35 -2.44 36.19
C ASP A 290 -3.23 -2.54 35.13
N ALA A 291 -3.54 -3.05 33.93
CA ALA A 291 -2.59 -3.13 32.83
C ALA A 291 -2.49 -1.78 32.10
N GLY A 292 -1.39 -1.05 32.34
CA GLY A 292 -1.15 0.30 31.81
C GLY A 292 0.06 0.45 30.89
N GLY A 293 0.65 -0.66 30.40
CA GLY A 293 1.83 -0.63 29.53
C GLY A 293 1.57 0.06 28.19
N ILE A 294 2.55 0.84 27.70
CA ILE A 294 2.47 1.62 26.46
C ILE A 294 3.55 1.25 25.44
N VAL A 295 4.35 0.22 25.71
CA VAL A 295 5.46 -0.22 24.85
C VAL A 295 4.94 -1.05 23.67
N GLY A 296 3.85 -1.77 23.89
CA GLY A 296 3.14 -2.56 22.89
C GLY A 296 1.72 -2.04 22.62
N PRO A 297 1.01 -2.63 21.67
CA PRO A 297 -0.35 -2.26 21.34
C PRO A 297 -1.32 -2.29 22.54
N ASP A 298 -2.23 -1.31 22.58
CA ASP A 298 -3.42 -1.38 23.46
C ASP A 298 -4.28 -2.59 23.05
N LEU A 299 -4.62 -3.46 23.98
CA LEU A 299 -5.35 -4.71 23.76
C LEU A 299 -6.81 -4.66 24.22
N THR A 300 -7.31 -3.49 24.63
CA THR A 300 -8.68 -3.31 25.18
C THR A 300 -9.75 -3.93 24.27
N HIS A 301 -9.61 -3.81 22.95
CA HIS A 301 -10.54 -4.34 21.96
C HIS A 301 -9.85 -5.27 20.95
N ILE A 302 -8.89 -6.08 21.40
CA ILE A 302 -8.11 -6.96 20.50
C ILE A 302 -8.98 -7.96 19.74
N ALA A 303 -10.07 -8.45 20.35
CA ALA A 303 -10.93 -9.46 19.74
C ALA A 303 -11.78 -8.89 18.59
N SER A 304 -11.97 -7.57 18.50
CA SER A 304 -12.70 -6.95 17.40
C SER A 304 -11.83 -6.73 16.15
N ARG A 305 -10.50 -6.83 16.27
CA ARG A 305 -9.58 -6.63 15.15
C ARG A 305 -9.55 -7.84 14.23
N PRO A 306 -9.63 -7.68 12.90
CA PRO A 306 -9.58 -8.80 11.95
C PRO A 306 -8.19 -9.44 11.85
N THR A 307 -7.13 -8.70 12.18
CA THR A 307 -5.75 -9.16 12.10
C THR A 307 -4.93 -8.80 13.34
N ILE A 308 -3.87 -9.57 13.57
CA ILE A 308 -2.84 -9.32 14.59
C ILE A 308 -1.45 -9.20 13.94
N ALA A 309 -0.43 -8.89 14.74
CA ALA A 309 0.97 -8.78 14.31
C ALA A 309 1.17 -7.81 13.13
N ALA A 310 0.45 -6.66 13.13
CA ALA A 310 0.48 -5.66 12.05
C ALA A 310 0.08 -6.24 10.68
N GLY A 311 -1.07 -6.91 10.61
CA GLY A 311 -1.64 -7.47 9.39
C GLY A 311 -0.91 -8.70 8.85
N THR A 312 -0.06 -9.34 9.66
CA THR A 312 0.67 -10.56 9.29
C THR A 312 -0.19 -11.80 9.43
N LEU A 313 -1.06 -11.86 10.44
CA LEU A 313 -1.91 -13.00 10.76
C LEU A 313 -3.37 -12.58 10.89
N GLU A 314 -4.29 -13.45 10.47
CA GLU A 314 -5.71 -13.33 10.82
C GLU A 314 -5.88 -13.52 12.33
N ASN A 315 -6.81 -12.79 12.95
CA ASN A 315 -7.09 -12.88 14.39
C ASN A 315 -7.95 -14.11 14.71
N THR A 316 -7.36 -15.29 14.56
CA THR A 316 -7.96 -16.55 14.96
C THR A 316 -7.37 -17.02 16.28
N ARG A 317 -8.07 -17.92 17.00
CA ARG A 317 -7.57 -18.49 18.26
C ARG A 317 -6.18 -19.12 18.10
N GLY A 318 -5.98 -19.88 17.01
CA GLY A 318 -4.70 -20.55 16.76
C GLY A 318 -3.57 -19.58 16.48
N HIS A 319 -3.81 -18.56 15.64
CA HIS A 319 -2.80 -17.53 15.36
C HIS A 319 -2.49 -16.68 16.61
N LEU A 320 -3.51 -16.32 17.40
CA LEU A 320 -3.31 -15.60 18.65
C LEU A 320 -2.49 -16.43 19.65
N ALA A 321 -2.77 -17.74 19.77
CA ALA A 321 -1.99 -18.64 20.59
C ALA A 321 -0.53 -18.70 20.16
N GLY A 322 -0.26 -18.93 18.88
CA GLY A 322 1.11 -18.94 18.34
C GLY A 322 1.84 -17.62 18.56
N TRP A 323 1.15 -16.50 18.35
CA TRP A 323 1.72 -15.17 18.57
C TRP A 323 2.07 -14.93 20.05
N VAL A 324 1.18 -15.31 20.97
CA VAL A 324 1.40 -15.17 22.43
C VAL A 324 2.55 -16.04 22.90
N VAL A 325 2.63 -17.30 22.45
CA VAL A 325 3.66 -18.24 22.87
C VAL A 325 5.04 -17.85 22.32
N ASN A 326 5.14 -17.62 21.03
CA ASN A 326 6.42 -17.27 20.42
C ASN A 326 6.27 -16.37 19.19
N SER A 327 6.18 -15.06 19.43
CA SER A 327 6.13 -14.05 18.38
C SER A 327 7.40 -14.02 17.51
N GLN A 328 8.54 -14.52 18.03
CA GLN A 328 9.82 -14.50 17.31
C GLN A 328 9.87 -15.53 16.18
N GLU A 329 9.12 -16.63 16.25
CA GLU A 329 8.98 -17.60 15.12
C GLU A 329 8.18 -17.00 13.96
N ILE A 330 7.26 -16.08 14.25
CA ILE A 330 6.37 -15.49 13.25
C ILE A 330 6.97 -14.22 12.67
N LYS A 331 7.59 -13.40 13.54
CA LYS A 331 8.08 -12.07 13.21
C LYS A 331 9.42 -11.80 13.92
N PRO A 332 10.50 -12.47 13.50
CA PRO A 332 11.80 -12.40 14.17
C PRO A 332 12.29 -10.96 14.36
N GLY A 333 12.84 -10.69 15.54
CA GLY A 333 13.40 -9.39 15.91
C GLY A 333 12.38 -8.37 16.44
N ASN A 334 11.09 -8.72 16.56
CA ASN A 334 10.11 -7.87 17.24
C ASN A 334 10.42 -7.77 18.74
N ARG A 335 9.85 -6.76 19.42
CA ARG A 335 10.14 -6.49 20.84
C ARG A 335 9.38 -7.39 21.83
N MET A 336 8.39 -8.16 21.38
CA MET A 336 7.65 -9.09 22.23
C MET A 336 8.47 -10.39 22.41
N PRO A 337 8.91 -10.75 23.63
CA PRO A 337 9.68 -11.96 23.85
C PRO A 337 8.78 -13.21 23.77
N PRO A 338 9.36 -14.41 23.57
CA PRO A 338 8.65 -15.66 23.80
C PRO A 338 8.15 -15.78 25.23
N ASN A 339 6.98 -16.39 25.42
CA ASN A 339 6.36 -16.56 26.72
C ASN A 339 6.25 -18.05 27.08
N ASN A 340 6.75 -18.40 28.26
CA ASN A 340 6.58 -19.77 28.82
C ASN A 340 5.32 -19.82 29.67
N ILE A 341 4.18 -20.08 29.03
CA ILE A 341 2.87 -20.16 29.67
C ILE A 341 2.42 -21.64 29.72
N GLN A 342 1.95 -22.09 30.90
CA GLN A 342 1.40 -23.44 31.01
C GLN A 342 0.17 -23.63 30.10
N PRO A 343 -0.05 -24.82 29.53
CA PRO A 343 -1.13 -25.04 28.55
C PRO A 343 -2.51 -24.59 29.01
N ASP A 344 -2.89 -24.89 30.28
CA ASP A 344 -4.19 -24.49 30.83
C ASP A 344 -4.31 -22.98 31.01
N ASP A 345 -3.21 -22.31 31.41
CA ASP A 345 -3.15 -20.86 31.54
C ASP A 345 -3.18 -20.17 30.16
N LEU A 346 -2.58 -20.77 29.16
CA LEU A 346 -2.68 -20.29 27.78
C LEU A 346 -4.13 -20.35 27.29
N GLN A 347 -4.84 -21.46 27.52
CA GLN A 347 -6.23 -21.56 27.11
C GLN A 347 -7.11 -20.53 27.82
N ALA A 348 -6.93 -20.35 29.12
CA ALA A 348 -7.63 -19.33 29.89
C ALA A 348 -7.31 -17.90 29.39
N LEU A 349 -6.05 -17.61 29.13
CA LEU A 349 -5.60 -16.32 28.56
C LEU A 349 -6.24 -16.05 27.19
N LEU A 350 -6.30 -17.04 26.32
CA LEU A 350 -6.96 -16.92 25.02
C LEU A 350 -8.47 -16.66 25.16
N ASP A 351 -9.14 -17.33 26.09
CA ASP A 351 -10.56 -17.09 26.39
C ASP A 351 -10.82 -15.64 26.83
N TYR A 352 -9.90 -15.10 27.66
CA TYR A 352 -9.95 -13.71 28.08
C TYR A 352 -9.68 -12.75 26.93
N LEU A 353 -8.57 -12.89 26.20
CA LEU A 353 -8.23 -12.00 25.08
C LEU A 353 -9.31 -12.00 23.99
N GLN A 354 -9.94 -13.13 23.71
CA GLN A 354 -11.05 -13.25 22.74
C GLN A 354 -12.38 -12.65 23.25
N SER A 355 -12.51 -12.35 24.53
CA SER A 355 -13.66 -11.66 25.10
C SER A 355 -13.55 -10.13 24.99
N LEU A 356 -12.37 -9.58 24.72
CA LEU A 356 -12.07 -8.15 24.63
C LEU A 356 -12.51 -7.58 23.25
N LYS A 357 -13.82 -7.34 23.11
CA LYS A 357 -14.46 -6.83 21.89
C LYS A 357 -14.74 -5.35 21.98
#